data_85434e49d6c080800baff4244e4a44f5
#
_entry.id   85434e49d6c080800baff4244e4a44f5
#
_cell.length_a   1.000
_cell.length_b   1.000
_cell.length_c   1.000
_cell.angle_alpha   90.00
_cell.angle_beta   90.00
_cell.angle_gamma   90.00
#
_symmetry.space_group_name_H-M   'P 1'
#
loop_
_entity.id
_entity.type
_entity.pdbx_description
1 polymer ?
#
loop_
_entity_poly.entity_id
_entity_poly.type
_entity_poly.pdbx_seq_one_letter_code
_entity_poly.pdbx_strand_id
1 'polypeptide(L)' 'MEFVVSVPLCPLYAAASAGAERVDELLCGWSADILEELSTGWCRVRTAYRYEGWARRE' A
#
# COMPACT_ATOMS: atom_id res chain seq x y z
N MET A 1 12.28 2.58 -3.25
CA MET A 1 11.50 2.42 -4.49
C MET A 1 10.13 3.05 -4.29
N GLU A 2 9.64 3.66 -5.32
CA GLU A 2 8.39 4.40 -5.26
C GLU A 2 7.38 3.83 -6.26
N PHE A 3 6.10 3.89 -5.94
CA PHE A 3 5.07 3.54 -6.91
C PHE A 3 3.97 4.61 -6.91
N VAL A 4 3.23 4.68 -8.01
CA VAL A 4 2.11 5.60 -8.16
C VAL A 4 0.82 4.78 -8.26
N VAL A 5 -0.19 5.21 -7.53
CA VAL A 5 -1.49 4.52 -7.52
C VAL A 5 -2.17 4.73 -8.86
N SER A 6 -2.47 3.65 -9.56
CA SER A 6 -3.11 3.68 -10.88
C SER A 6 -4.56 3.22 -10.86
N VAL A 7 -5.07 2.82 -9.72
CA VAL A 7 -6.47 2.45 -9.54
C VAL A 7 -7.19 3.56 -8.80
N PRO A 8 -8.54 3.65 -8.87
CA PRO A 8 -9.27 4.74 -8.19
C PRO A 8 -9.02 4.77 -6.69
N LEU A 9 -8.81 3.62 -6.08
CA LEU A 9 -8.61 3.50 -4.65
C LEU A 9 -7.67 2.33 -4.37
N CYS A 10 -6.67 2.56 -3.54
CA CYS A 10 -5.75 1.51 -3.10
C CYS A 10 -5.80 1.40 -1.59
N PRO A 11 -6.49 0.39 -1.04
CA PRO A 11 -6.57 0.25 0.42
C PRO A 11 -5.23 -0.15 1.02
N LEU A 12 -4.95 0.36 2.21
CA LEU A 12 -3.82 -0.05 3.03
C LEU A 12 -4.32 -0.86 4.22
N TYR A 13 -3.62 -1.94 4.51
CA TYR A 13 -3.99 -2.87 5.57
C TYR A 13 -2.94 -2.90 6.67
N ALA A 14 -3.35 -3.30 7.86
CA ALA A 14 -2.46 -3.40 9.00
C ALA A 14 -1.46 -4.54 8.87
N ALA A 15 -1.75 -5.53 8.03
CA ALA A 15 -0.88 -6.67 7.80
C ALA A 15 -1.02 -7.14 6.36
N ALA A 16 -0.10 -7.99 5.91
CA ALA A 16 -0.07 -8.52 4.55
C ALA A 16 -1.11 -9.62 4.38
N SER A 17 -2.37 -9.31 4.58
CA SER A 17 -3.47 -10.27 4.54
C SER A 17 -4.77 -9.55 4.17
N ALA A 18 -5.55 -10.14 3.29
CA ALA A 18 -6.83 -9.57 2.87
C ALA A 18 -7.84 -9.50 4.02
N GLY A 19 -7.65 -10.32 5.06
CA GLY A 19 -8.50 -10.30 6.24
C GLY A 19 -8.07 -9.28 7.29
N ALA A 20 -6.94 -8.60 7.07
CA ALA A 20 -6.44 -7.62 8.02
C ALA A 20 -7.31 -6.37 8.00
N GLU A 21 -7.22 -5.60 9.07
CA GLU A 21 -7.94 -4.35 9.19
C GLU A 21 -7.43 -3.33 8.17
N ARG A 22 -8.36 -2.65 7.49
CA ARG A 22 -8.01 -1.54 6.62
C ARG A 22 -7.71 -0.33 7.49
N VAL A 23 -6.51 0.22 7.36
CA VAL A 23 -6.06 1.32 8.21
C VAL A 23 -6.02 2.66 7.48
N ASP A 24 -6.00 2.64 6.13
CA ASP A 24 -5.97 3.87 5.33
C ASP A 24 -6.23 3.49 3.87
N GLU A 25 -6.22 4.47 2.99
CA GLU A 25 -6.35 4.23 1.56
C GLU A 25 -5.67 5.33 0.77
N LEU A 26 -5.15 4.96 -0.41
CA LEU A 26 -4.48 5.88 -1.32
C LEU A 26 -5.36 6.11 -2.53
N LEU A 27 -5.42 7.35 -2.98
CA LEU A 27 -6.21 7.72 -4.15
C LEU A 27 -5.34 7.66 -5.41
N CYS A 28 -6.01 7.53 -6.56
CA CYS A 28 -5.34 7.51 -7.86
C CYS A 28 -4.46 8.75 -8.03
N GLY A 29 -3.25 8.55 -8.48
CA GLY A 29 -2.28 9.62 -8.67
C GLY A 29 -1.39 9.88 -7.47
N TRP A 30 -1.72 9.33 -6.31
CA TRP A 30 -0.85 9.43 -5.14
C TRP A 30 0.30 8.45 -5.27
N SER A 31 1.42 8.76 -4.63
CA SER A 31 2.59 7.90 -4.64
C SER A 31 2.98 7.50 -3.22
N ALA A 32 3.74 6.42 -3.11
CA ALA A 32 4.24 5.94 -1.83
C ALA A 32 5.58 5.22 -2.05
N ASP A 33 6.39 5.17 -1.00
CA ASP A 33 7.65 4.44 -1.03
C ASP A 33 7.42 2.99 -0.69
N ILE A 34 8.00 2.09 -1.47
CA ILE A 34 7.96 0.66 -1.17
C ILE A 34 9.10 0.34 -0.22
N LEU A 35 8.76 -0.10 0.99
CA LEU A 35 9.73 -0.45 2.01
C LEU A 35 10.09 -1.93 1.97
N GLU A 36 9.13 -2.77 1.61
CA GLU A 36 9.32 -4.21 1.58
C GLU A 36 8.34 -4.81 0.57
N GLU A 37 8.80 -5.82 -0.17
CA GLU A 37 7.96 -6.48 -1.17
C GLU A 37 8.00 -7.99 -0.93
N LEU A 38 6.84 -8.60 -0.74
CA LEU A 38 6.73 -10.03 -0.53
C LEU A 38 6.44 -10.75 -1.84
N SER A 39 6.86 -12.02 -1.92
CA SER A 39 6.60 -12.82 -3.12
C SER A 39 5.11 -13.08 -3.34
N THR A 40 4.29 -12.86 -2.34
CA THR A 40 2.84 -13.04 -2.41
C THR A 40 2.11 -11.88 -3.09
N GLY A 41 2.83 -10.81 -3.44
CA GLY A 41 2.23 -9.64 -4.06
C GLY A 41 1.88 -8.53 -3.09
N TRP A 42 2.14 -8.72 -1.80
CA TRP A 42 1.93 -7.67 -0.80
C TRP A 42 3.18 -6.82 -0.67
N CYS A 43 2.98 -5.51 -0.52
CA CYS A 43 4.07 -4.55 -0.33
C CYS A 43 3.81 -3.73 0.91
N ARG A 44 4.83 -3.60 1.75
CA ARG A 44 4.77 -2.64 2.85
C ARG A 44 5.21 -1.30 2.31
N VAL A 45 4.38 -0.29 2.47
CA VAL A 45 4.61 1.03 1.88
C VAL A 45 4.53 2.12 2.93
N ARG A 46 5.20 3.23 2.65
CA ARG A 46 5.13 4.44 3.46
C ARG A 46 4.60 5.57 2.59
N THR A 47 3.55 6.21 3.04
CA THR A 47 2.92 7.30 2.31
C THR A 47 3.74 8.59 2.45
N ALA A 48 3.38 9.61 1.65
CA ALA A 48 4.04 10.91 1.71
C ALA A 48 3.87 11.57 3.08
N TYR A 49 2.79 11.27 3.78
CA TYR A 49 2.57 11.78 5.14
C TYR A 49 3.08 10.81 6.21
N ARG A 50 3.99 9.91 5.82
CA ARG A 50 4.75 9.00 6.69
C ARG A 50 3.91 7.97 7.42
N TYR A 51 2.78 7.61 6.87
CA TYR A 51 1.97 6.52 7.39
C TYR A 51 2.38 5.23 6.69
N GLU A 52 2.51 4.14 7.44
CA GLU A 52 2.92 2.85 6.87
C GLU A 52 1.77 1.87 6.89
N GLY A 53 1.69 1.05 5.85
CA GLY A 53 0.68 0.02 5.77
C GLY A 53 1.04 -0.97 4.67
N TRP A 54 0.19 -1.97 4.49
CA TRP A 54 0.39 -3.01 3.48
C TRP A 54 -0.59 -2.82 2.35
N ALA A 55 -0.08 -2.80 1.13
CA ALA A 55 -0.88 -2.70 -0.08
C ALA A 55 -0.69 -3.96 -0.90
N ARG A 56 -1.75 -4.38 -1.57
CA ARG A 56 -1.66 -5.50 -2.49
C ARG A 56 -1.29 -4.99 -3.87
N ARG A 57 -0.27 -5.59 -4.46
CA ARG A 57 0.18 -5.25 -5.80
C ARG A 57 -0.68 -5.99 -6.81
N GLU A 58 -1.26 -5.26 -7.74
CA GLU A 58 -2.09 -5.83 -8.78
C GLU A 58 -1.70 -5.32 -10.14
#